data_894da28ec6d340def9efb97dd31fa89d
#
_entry.id   894da28ec6d340def9efb97dd31fa89d
#
_cell.length_a   1.000
_cell.length_b   1.000
_cell.length_c   1.000
_cell.angle_alpha   90.00
_cell.angle_beta   90.00
_cell.angle_gamma   90.00
#
_symmetry.space_group_name_H-M   'P 1'
#
loop_
_entity.id
_entity.type
_entity.pdbx_description
1 polymer ?
#
loop_
_entity_poly.entity_id
_entity_poly.type
_entity_poly.pdbx_seq_one_letter_code
_entity_poly.pdbx_strand_id
1 'polypeptide(L)'
;MVTDALSVVENFGRAWAAHDLEAALALVTEDCVFDATGPAPDGMRHVGREAIRRAWGPIFADSNTRFEEEETFSAGGRVVQRWRYTWNGGHVRGVDVFRVRDGKVAEKLSYVKG
;
A
#
# COMPACT_ATOMS: atom_id res chain seq x y z
N MET A 1 15.83 13.47 13.66
CA MET A 1 16.23 12.49 12.63
C MET A 1 15.19 12.47 11.50
N VAL A 2 15.66 12.53 10.28
CA VAL A 2 14.77 12.47 9.11
C VAL A 2 14.63 11.02 8.67
N THR A 3 13.41 10.52 8.62
CA THR A 3 13.13 9.19 8.09
C THR A 3 12.98 9.31 6.57
N ASP A 4 13.83 8.62 5.82
CA ASP A 4 13.74 8.72 4.37
C ASP A 4 12.51 7.98 3.82
N ALA A 5 12.09 8.38 2.64
CA ALA A 5 10.87 7.86 2.02
C ALA A 5 10.93 6.35 1.79
N LEU A 6 12.11 5.85 1.40
CA LEU A 6 12.29 4.42 1.15
C LEU A 6 12.02 3.60 2.41
N SER A 7 12.59 4.01 3.54
CA SER A 7 12.38 3.31 4.81
C SER A 7 10.93 3.34 5.25
N VAL A 8 10.24 4.46 5.02
CA VAL A 8 8.81 4.57 5.36
C VAL A 8 8.01 3.54 4.57
N VAL A 9 8.27 3.44 3.26
CA VAL A 9 7.53 2.49 2.41
C VAL A 9 7.89 1.05 2.76
N GLU A 10 9.14 0.76 3.10
CA GLU A 10 9.54 -0.58 3.55
C GLU A 10 8.83 -0.97 4.84
N ASN A 11 8.73 -0.05 5.80
CA ASN A 11 8.00 -0.30 7.04
C ASN A 11 6.51 -0.50 6.77
N PHE A 12 5.96 0.28 5.87
CA PHE A 12 4.57 0.16 5.45
C PHE A 12 4.31 -1.24 4.84
N GLY A 13 5.21 -1.70 3.97
CA GLY A 13 5.11 -3.04 3.38
C GLY A 13 5.17 -4.15 4.41
N ARG A 14 5.97 -3.98 5.46
CA ARG A 14 6.01 -4.96 6.55
C ARG A 14 4.70 -5.03 7.31
N ALA A 15 4.03 -3.91 7.51
CA ALA A 15 2.71 -3.91 8.14
C ALA A 15 1.68 -4.66 7.28
N TRP A 16 1.73 -4.47 5.96
CA TRP A 16 0.89 -5.21 5.03
C TRP A 16 1.16 -6.72 5.10
N ALA A 17 2.44 -7.10 5.07
CA ALA A 17 2.81 -8.51 5.13
C ALA A 17 2.39 -9.16 6.44
N ALA A 18 2.37 -8.39 7.53
CA ALA A 18 1.97 -8.87 8.86
C ALA A 18 0.45 -8.83 9.09
N HIS A 19 -0.33 -8.34 8.14
CA HIS A 19 -1.78 -8.13 8.31
C HIS A 19 -2.09 -7.23 9.51
N ASP A 20 -1.25 -6.21 9.73
CA ASP A 20 -1.38 -5.30 10.87
C ASP A 20 -1.99 -3.99 10.37
N LEU A 21 -3.32 -3.92 10.39
CA LEU A 21 -4.06 -2.76 9.88
C LEU A 21 -3.70 -1.48 10.64
N GLU A 22 -3.63 -1.55 11.97
CA GLU A 22 -3.36 -0.34 12.76
C GLU A 22 -1.94 0.17 12.52
N ALA A 23 -0.97 -0.72 12.36
CA ALA A 23 0.39 -0.31 12.02
C ALA A 23 0.45 0.36 10.65
N ALA A 24 -0.26 -0.19 9.66
CA ALA A 24 -0.31 0.40 8.33
C ALA A 24 -0.97 1.77 8.36
N LEU A 25 -2.09 1.91 9.08
CA LEU A 25 -2.80 3.18 9.19
C LEU A 25 -1.99 4.23 9.94
N ALA A 26 -1.17 3.83 10.90
CA ALA A 26 -0.30 4.75 11.62
C ALA A 26 0.76 5.36 10.70
N LEU A 27 1.04 4.72 9.58
CA LEU A 27 2.07 5.16 8.62
C LEU A 27 1.51 5.97 7.45
N VAL A 28 0.21 6.29 7.46
CA VAL A 28 -0.37 7.14 6.41
C VAL A 28 -0.75 8.49 6.99
N THR A 29 -0.75 9.52 6.14
CA THR A 29 -1.21 10.85 6.55
C THR A 29 -2.73 10.86 6.70
N GLU A 30 -3.26 11.84 7.44
CA GLU A 30 -4.71 11.94 7.62
C GLU A 30 -5.45 12.15 6.30
N ASP A 31 -4.81 12.83 5.35
CA ASP A 31 -5.39 13.12 4.04
C ASP A 31 -4.87 12.17 2.94
N CYS A 32 -4.32 11.02 3.32
CA CYS A 32 -3.72 10.09 2.38
C CYS A 32 -4.70 9.71 1.26
N VAL A 33 -4.17 9.58 0.05
CA VAL A 33 -4.93 9.15 -1.11
C VAL A 33 -4.53 7.72 -1.46
N PHE A 34 -5.52 6.83 -1.54
CA PHE A 34 -5.33 5.45 -1.98
C PHE A 34 -6.14 5.23 -3.25
N ASP A 35 -5.43 4.99 -4.38
CA ASP A 35 -6.06 4.55 -5.62
C ASP A 35 -6.01 3.02 -5.63
N ALA A 36 -7.16 2.39 -5.45
CA ALA A 36 -7.27 0.94 -5.43
C ALA A 36 -7.24 0.38 -6.85
N THR A 37 -6.90 -0.90 -6.96
CA THR A 37 -6.88 -1.59 -8.24
C THR A 37 -8.27 -1.97 -8.76
N GLY A 38 -9.23 -2.08 -7.88
CA GLY A 38 -10.60 -2.44 -8.24
C GLY A 38 -11.60 -1.35 -7.91
N PRO A 39 -12.75 -1.32 -8.58
CA PRO A 39 -13.10 -2.17 -9.72
C PRO A 39 -12.43 -1.72 -11.02
N ALA A 40 -12.31 -2.66 -11.97
CA ALA A 40 -11.79 -2.33 -13.30
C ALA A 40 -12.69 -1.30 -13.97
N PRO A 41 -12.16 -0.44 -14.88
CA PRO A 41 -10.76 -0.39 -15.33
C PRO A 41 -9.83 0.44 -14.45
N ASP A 42 -10.34 1.44 -13.73
CA ASP A 42 -9.47 2.44 -13.10
C ASP A 42 -9.38 2.32 -11.58
N GLY A 43 -10.21 1.48 -10.97
CA GLY A 43 -10.28 1.37 -9.52
C GLY A 43 -11.00 2.54 -8.88
N MET A 44 -11.16 2.45 -7.57
CA MET A 44 -11.80 3.50 -6.78
C MET A 44 -10.73 4.27 -5.98
N ARG A 45 -10.88 5.59 -5.93
CA ARG A 45 -10.01 6.44 -5.13
C ARG A 45 -10.63 6.65 -3.76
N HIS A 46 -9.85 6.37 -2.72
CA HIS A 46 -10.24 6.60 -1.33
C HIS A 46 -9.39 7.73 -0.79
N VAL A 47 -10.02 8.72 -0.19
CA VAL A 47 -9.32 9.90 0.34
C VAL A 47 -9.57 9.98 1.84
N GLY A 48 -8.49 10.07 2.60
CA GLY A 48 -8.53 10.20 4.05
C GLY A 48 -8.40 8.86 4.76
N ARG A 49 -7.83 8.92 5.96
CA ARG A 49 -7.50 7.72 6.74
C ARG A 49 -8.73 6.86 7.02
N GLU A 50 -9.88 7.48 7.32
CA GLU A 50 -11.08 6.70 7.64
C GLU A 50 -11.64 5.95 6.42
N ALA A 51 -11.64 6.59 5.25
CA ALA A 51 -12.05 5.91 4.01
C ALA A 51 -11.10 4.76 3.69
N ILE A 52 -9.80 4.97 3.92
CA ILE A 52 -8.78 3.95 3.70
C ILE A 52 -8.96 2.80 4.68
N ARG A 53 -9.26 3.09 5.94
CA ARG A 53 -9.54 2.05 6.94
C ARG A 53 -10.67 1.14 6.48
N ARG A 54 -11.74 1.72 5.95
CA ARG A 54 -12.87 0.93 5.45
C ARG A 54 -12.48 0.07 4.25
N ALA A 55 -11.65 0.61 3.37
CA ALA A 55 -11.19 -0.13 2.18
C ALA A 55 -10.25 -1.27 2.54
N TRP A 56 -9.33 -1.05 3.49
CA TRP A 56 -8.31 -2.03 3.85
C TRP A 56 -8.78 -3.07 4.86
N GLY A 57 -9.78 -2.75 5.68
CA GLY A 57 -10.24 -3.63 6.75
C GLY A 57 -10.48 -5.07 6.28
N PRO A 58 -11.32 -5.29 5.25
CA PRO A 58 -11.57 -6.65 4.77
C PRO A 58 -10.32 -7.34 4.22
N ILE A 59 -9.42 -6.59 3.59
CA ILE A 59 -8.19 -7.14 3.03
C ILE A 59 -7.28 -7.64 4.15
N PHE A 60 -7.07 -6.82 5.18
CA PHE A 60 -6.20 -7.18 6.30
C PHE A 60 -6.79 -8.28 7.16
N ALA A 61 -8.12 -8.41 7.19
CA ALA A 61 -8.80 -9.45 7.96
C ALA A 61 -8.71 -10.83 7.30
N ASP A 62 -8.40 -10.88 6.01
CA ASP A 62 -8.31 -12.15 5.30
C ASP A 62 -6.94 -12.79 5.51
N SER A 63 -6.88 -13.77 6.43
CA SER A 63 -5.63 -14.43 6.79
C SER A 63 -5.14 -15.40 5.73
N ASN A 64 -5.92 -15.65 4.67
CA ASN A 64 -5.53 -16.55 3.59
C ASN A 64 -4.75 -15.86 2.49
N THR A 65 -4.48 -14.56 2.64
CA THR A 65 -3.74 -13.79 1.65
C THR A 65 -2.33 -13.51 2.15
N ARG A 66 -1.43 -13.32 1.19
CA ARG A 66 -0.03 -13.01 1.50
C ARG A 66 0.45 -11.91 0.59
N PHE A 67 1.02 -10.87 1.19
CA PHE A 67 1.70 -9.80 0.48
C PHE A 67 3.20 -10.06 0.52
N GLU A 68 3.84 -10.04 -0.65
CA GLU A 68 5.28 -10.22 -0.77
C GLU A 68 5.87 -9.08 -1.58
N GLU A 69 6.84 -8.38 -1.00
CA GLU A 69 7.59 -7.36 -1.72
C GLU A 69 8.57 -8.03 -2.67
N GLU A 70 8.63 -7.56 -3.92
CA GLU A 70 9.60 -8.06 -4.89
C GLU A 70 10.76 -7.07 -5.07
N GLU A 71 10.48 -5.77 -5.06
CA GLU A 71 11.50 -4.76 -5.22
C GLU A 71 10.96 -3.41 -4.78
N THR A 72 11.77 -2.63 -4.08
CA THR A 72 11.40 -1.27 -3.68
C THR A 72 12.56 -0.34 -3.98
N PHE A 73 12.27 0.78 -4.64
CA PHE A 73 13.30 1.75 -4.99
C PHE A 73 12.74 3.16 -5.05
N SER A 74 13.61 4.15 -4.86
CA SER A 74 13.27 5.56 -4.96
C SER A 74 13.37 6.02 -6.40
N ALA A 75 12.45 6.90 -6.81
CA ALA A 75 12.41 7.47 -8.14
C ALA A 75 12.02 8.94 -8.03
N GLY A 76 13.01 9.80 -7.90
CA GLY A 76 12.78 11.23 -7.67
C GLY A 76 12.02 11.45 -6.37
N GLY A 77 10.90 12.17 -6.42
CA GLY A 77 10.04 12.40 -5.25
C GLY A 77 9.11 11.26 -4.92
N ARG A 78 9.26 10.13 -5.57
CA ARG A 78 8.39 8.97 -5.40
C ARG A 78 9.17 7.74 -4.96
N VAL A 79 8.45 6.77 -4.38
CA VAL A 79 8.97 5.43 -4.10
C VAL A 79 8.09 4.44 -4.86
N VAL A 80 8.73 3.49 -5.52
CA VAL A 80 8.05 2.46 -6.30
C VAL A 80 8.29 1.12 -5.63
N GLN A 81 7.23 0.34 -5.41
CA GLN A 81 7.33 -0.98 -4.82
C GLN A 81 6.60 -1.98 -5.71
N ARG A 82 7.33 -2.97 -6.19
CA ARG A 82 6.76 -4.10 -6.92
C ARG A 82 6.43 -5.19 -5.93
N TRP A 83 5.26 -5.81 -6.11
CA TRP A 83 4.76 -6.79 -5.14
C TRP A 83 4.00 -7.92 -5.82
N ARG A 84 3.84 -8.99 -5.05
CA ARG A 84 3.00 -10.13 -5.41
C ARG A 84 2.01 -10.34 -4.28
N TYR A 85 0.75 -10.47 -4.63
CA TYR A 85 -0.32 -10.71 -3.67
C TYR A 85 -0.95 -12.04 -3.99
N THR A 86 -0.88 -12.97 -3.03
CA THR A 86 -1.29 -14.36 -3.22
C THR A 86 -2.49 -14.67 -2.34
N TRP A 87 -3.44 -15.39 -2.88
CA TRP A 87 -4.57 -15.94 -2.12
C TRP A 87 -4.73 -17.40 -2.46
N ASN A 88 -5.66 -18.09 -1.77
CA ASN A 88 -5.92 -19.49 -2.02
C ASN A 88 -6.46 -19.66 -3.45
N GLY A 89 -5.66 -20.25 -4.30
CA GLY A 89 -6.04 -20.53 -5.70
C GLY A 89 -5.47 -19.57 -6.75
N GLY A 90 -4.69 -18.55 -6.34
CA GLY A 90 -4.13 -17.65 -7.35
C GLY A 90 -3.27 -16.54 -6.81
N HIS A 91 -2.80 -15.69 -7.70
CA HIS A 91 -2.04 -14.51 -7.31
C HIS A 91 -2.15 -13.43 -8.38
N VAL A 92 -1.82 -12.21 -7.99
CA VAL A 92 -1.59 -11.10 -8.91
C VAL A 92 -0.24 -10.48 -8.59
N ARG A 93 0.36 -9.85 -9.57
CA ARG A 93 1.52 -9.00 -9.39
C ARG A 93 1.12 -7.57 -9.70
N GLY A 94 1.75 -6.66 -9.00
CA GLY A 94 1.45 -5.26 -9.20
C GLY A 94 2.59 -4.37 -8.80
N VAL A 95 2.30 -3.08 -8.87
CA VAL A 95 3.23 -2.04 -8.47
C VAL A 95 2.44 -0.94 -7.79
N ASP A 96 3.00 -0.42 -6.70
CA ASP A 96 2.49 0.76 -6.04
C ASP A 96 3.45 1.91 -6.26
N VAL A 97 2.90 3.07 -6.53
CA VAL A 97 3.66 4.31 -6.61
C VAL A 97 3.28 5.14 -5.39
N PHE A 98 4.27 5.45 -4.57
CA PHE A 98 4.04 6.15 -3.30
C PHE A 98 4.56 7.58 -3.34
N ARG A 99 3.93 8.43 -2.56
CA ARG A 99 4.49 9.71 -2.14
C ARG A 99 4.53 9.73 -0.62
N VAL A 100 5.66 10.15 -0.06
CA VAL A 100 5.85 10.23 1.39
C VAL A 100 5.95 11.71 1.77
N ARG A 101 5.26 12.08 2.84
CA ARG A 101 5.27 13.42 3.39
C ARG A 101 5.32 13.34 4.91
N ASP A 102 6.24 14.06 5.51
CA ASP A 102 6.40 14.11 6.97
C ASP A 102 6.54 12.72 7.61
N GLY A 103 7.29 11.84 6.94
CA GLY A 103 7.55 10.50 7.46
C GLY A 103 6.39 9.53 7.33
N LYS A 104 5.37 9.88 6.54
CA LYS A 104 4.19 9.03 6.35
C LYS A 104 3.80 8.96 4.89
N VAL A 105 3.09 7.90 4.52
CA VAL A 105 2.59 7.71 3.16
C VAL A 105 1.44 8.67 2.92
N ALA A 106 1.60 9.55 1.94
CA ALA A 106 0.57 10.53 1.55
C ALA A 106 -0.22 10.09 0.34
N GLU A 107 0.37 9.27 -0.53
CA GLU A 107 -0.31 8.69 -1.69
C GLU A 107 0.14 7.25 -1.88
N LYS A 108 -0.81 6.40 -2.17
CA LYS A 108 -0.57 5.00 -2.55
C LYS A 108 -1.38 4.74 -3.81
N LEU A 109 -0.71 4.73 -4.95
CA LEU A 109 -1.34 4.54 -6.26
C LEU A 109 -1.02 3.13 -6.72
N SER A 110 -2.03 2.28 -6.79
CA SER A 110 -1.85 0.84 -7.01
C SER A 110 -2.25 0.44 -8.42
N TYR A 111 -1.39 -0.37 -9.05
CA TYR A 111 -1.62 -0.90 -10.40
C TYR A 111 -1.38 -2.40 -10.38
N VAL A 112 -2.19 -3.14 -11.10
CA VAL A 112 -2.00 -4.58 -11.22
C VAL A 112 -1.68 -4.95 -12.66
N LYS A 113 -0.90 -6.00 -12.81
CA LYS A 113 -0.61 -6.59 -14.10
C LYS A 113 -1.86 -7.37 -14.51
N GLY A 114 -2.46 -6.94 -15.59
CA GLY A 114 -3.72 -7.52 -16.06
C GLY A 114 -3.63 -8.38 -17.28
#